data_b55c452e559eb2be0209d752db74b68b
#
_entry.id   b55c452e559eb2be0209d752db74b68b
#
_cell.length_a   1.000
_cell.length_b   1.000
_cell.length_c   1.000
_cell.angle_alpha   90.00
_cell.angle_beta   90.00
_cell.angle_gamma   90.00
#
_symmetry.space_group_name_H-M   'P 1'
#
loop_
_entity.id
_entity.type
_entity.pdbx_description
1 polymer ?
#
loop_
_entity_poly.entity_id
_entity_poly.type
_entity_poly.pdbx_seq_one_letter_code
_entity_poly.pdbx_strand_id
1 'polypeptide(L)'
;INKELWIKDKGWWAEFKDNMGNRIRHDNAAIWTIYHAIDSDIHDPFKAYQATRYIDTEIPHIPVMGKGLKDTANYVISTTNWQPYMWSINNVAFGEISHTALAYWQTGRYEEAFKMFKGAVLDAMYLGSGPGNVTQLSFYDAARRETYRDFADGIATGVRALVQGMYGIMPDLI
;
A
#
# COMPACT_ATOMS: atom_id res chain seq x y z
N ILE A 1 -5.55 8.38 -18.62
CA ILE A 1 -5.49 8.45 -17.15
C ILE A 1 -5.10 9.86 -16.72
N ASN A 2 -3.92 10.37 -17.07
CA ASN A 2 -3.44 11.68 -16.62
C ASN A 2 -4.34 12.88 -16.96
N LYS A 3 -5.07 12.81 -18.08
CA LYS A 3 -6.00 13.87 -18.49
C LYS A 3 -7.30 13.88 -17.68
N GLU A 4 -7.81 12.70 -17.35
CA GLU A 4 -9.15 12.55 -16.77
C GLU A 4 -9.15 12.31 -15.25
N LEU A 5 -8.11 11.65 -14.75
CA LEU A 5 -8.06 11.22 -13.35
C LEU A 5 -7.04 12.00 -12.50
N TRP A 6 -6.02 12.64 -13.09
CA TRP A 6 -5.10 13.46 -12.30
C TRP A 6 -5.78 14.69 -11.72
N ILE A 7 -5.75 14.82 -10.41
CA ILE A 7 -6.34 15.96 -9.67
C ILE A 7 -5.23 16.96 -9.39
N LYS A 8 -5.12 17.95 -10.29
CA LYS A 8 -3.99 18.88 -10.33
C LYS A 8 -3.78 19.68 -9.05
N ASP A 9 -4.85 20.13 -8.43
CA ASP A 9 -4.85 20.93 -7.20
C ASP A 9 -4.60 20.09 -5.94
N LYS A 10 -4.79 18.78 -6.02
CA LYS A 10 -4.57 17.83 -4.92
C LYS A 10 -3.26 17.06 -5.03
N GLY A 11 -2.80 16.76 -6.24
CA GLY A 11 -1.55 16.06 -6.49
C GLY A 11 -1.64 14.54 -6.42
N TRP A 12 -2.78 13.96 -6.74
CA TRP A 12 -2.95 12.51 -6.85
C TRP A 12 -3.97 12.12 -7.92
N TRP A 13 -4.07 10.83 -8.25
CA TRP A 13 -5.09 10.31 -9.17
C TRP A 13 -6.37 9.99 -8.44
N ALA A 14 -7.51 10.42 -9.01
CA ALA A 14 -8.82 9.96 -8.59
C ALA A 14 -8.93 8.43 -8.76
N GLU A 15 -9.70 7.80 -7.93
CA GLU A 15 -9.98 6.36 -8.01
C GLU A 15 -10.56 5.99 -9.38
N PHE A 16 -11.64 6.65 -9.74
CA PHE A 16 -12.29 6.50 -11.04
C PHE A 16 -13.21 7.69 -11.35
N LYS A 17 -13.74 7.68 -12.56
CA LYS A 17 -14.77 8.60 -13.01
C LYS A 17 -15.91 7.81 -13.64
N ASP A 18 -17.12 8.10 -13.25
CA ASP A 18 -18.30 7.42 -13.78
C ASP A 18 -18.38 7.57 -15.29
N ASN A 19 -18.63 6.48 -15.98
CA ASN A 19 -18.86 6.48 -17.43
C ASN A 19 -20.29 6.88 -17.81
N MET A 20 -21.22 6.76 -16.87
CA MET A 20 -22.65 6.97 -17.05
C MET A 20 -23.18 8.00 -16.05
N GLY A 21 -24.41 8.44 -16.26
CA GLY A 21 -25.06 9.39 -15.37
C GLY A 21 -24.35 10.74 -15.29
N ASN A 22 -24.11 11.21 -14.09
CA ASN A 22 -23.53 12.53 -13.83
C ASN A 22 -22.02 12.62 -14.07
N ARG A 23 -21.36 11.52 -14.43
CA ARG A 23 -19.90 11.44 -14.66
C ARG A 23 -19.07 11.98 -13.50
N ILE A 24 -19.49 11.64 -12.28
CA ILE A 24 -18.83 12.07 -11.06
C ILE A 24 -17.44 11.46 -11.00
N ARG A 25 -16.46 12.28 -10.64
CA ARG A 25 -15.10 11.82 -10.34
C ARG A 25 -15.00 11.50 -8.84
N HIS A 26 -14.49 10.32 -8.51
CA HIS A 26 -14.29 9.83 -7.15
C HIS A 26 -12.85 10.10 -6.74
N ASP A 27 -12.66 11.20 -6.02
CA ASP A 27 -11.34 11.79 -5.75
C ASP A 27 -10.51 11.03 -4.69
N ASN A 28 -11.14 10.31 -3.77
CA ASN A 28 -10.45 9.59 -2.71
C ASN A 28 -9.92 8.25 -3.26
N ALA A 29 -8.64 8.21 -3.57
CA ALA A 29 -7.99 7.02 -4.10
C ALA A 29 -7.77 5.96 -3.00
N ALA A 30 -7.83 4.71 -3.39
CA ALA A 30 -7.21 3.63 -2.64
C ALA A 30 -5.69 3.61 -2.88
N ILE A 31 -4.94 2.91 -2.03
CA ILE A 31 -3.48 2.78 -2.23
C ILE A 31 -3.16 2.06 -3.55
N TRP A 32 -4.01 1.12 -3.99
CA TRP A 32 -3.83 0.42 -5.28
C TRP A 32 -3.88 1.34 -6.49
N THR A 33 -4.69 2.38 -6.46
CA THR A 33 -4.71 3.39 -7.53
C THR A 33 -3.37 4.08 -7.65
N ILE A 34 -2.75 4.41 -6.52
CA ILE A 34 -1.46 5.11 -6.50
C ILE A 34 -0.32 4.17 -6.92
N TYR A 35 -0.19 3.00 -6.29
CA TYR A 35 0.92 2.12 -6.61
C TYR A 35 0.83 1.54 -8.02
N HIS A 36 -0.36 1.24 -8.55
CA HIS A 36 -0.50 0.80 -9.93
C HIS A 36 -0.15 1.88 -10.93
N ALA A 37 -0.53 3.13 -10.67
CA ALA A 37 -0.15 4.24 -11.54
C ALA A 37 1.37 4.43 -11.58
N ILE A 38 2.06 4.26 -10.45
CA ILE A 38 3.52 4.36 -10.36
C ILE A 38 4.18 3.16 -11.04
N ASP A 39 3.78 1.95 -10.69
CA ASP A 39 4.39 0.71 -11.18
C ASP A 39 4.13 0.46 -12.69
N SER A 40 3.07 1.06 -13.25
CA SER A 40 2.78 1.01 -14.69
C SER A 40 3.50 2.09 -15.51
N ASP A 41 4.35 2.88 -14.89
CA ASP A 41 5.15 3.93 -15.55
C ASP A 41 4.35 4.95 -16.37
N ILE A 42 3.12 5.26 -15.89
CA ILE A 42 2.22 6.22 -16.57
C ILE A 42 2.38 7.66 -16.07
N HIS A 43 3.35 7.90 -15.24
CA HIS A 43 3.56 9.15 -14.50
C HIS A 43 4.88 9.83 -14.91
N ASP A 44 4.99 11.11 -14.59
CA ASP A 44 6.29 11.74 -14.40
C ASP A 44 6.76 11.60 -12.93
N PRO A 45 8.06 11.62 -12.64
CA PRO A 45 8.59 11.41 -11.28
C PRO A 45 8.01 12.37 -10.24
N PHE A 46 7.70 13.60 -10.62
CA PHE A 46 7.14 14.59 -9.70
C PHE A 46 5.70 14.24 -9.30
N LYS A 47 4.88 13.79 -10.26
CA LYS A 47 3.52 13.32 -9.97
C LYS A 47 3.54 12.08 -9.09
N ALA A 48 4.46 11.16 -9.35
CA ALA A 48 4.62 9.98 -8.52
C ALA A 48 4.93 10.36 -7.07
N TYR A 49 5.90 11.25 -6.87
CA TYR A 49 6.23 11.78 -5.55
C TYR A 49 5.02 12.44 -4.87
N GLN A 50 4.30 13.33 -5.59
CA GLN A 50 3.10 13.97 -5.06
C GLN A 50 2.03 12.96 -4.65
N ALA A 51 1.79 11.95 -5.48
CA ALA A 51 0.78 10.93 -5.21
C ALA A 51 1.10 10.09 -3.96
N THR A 52 2.38 9.81 -3.68
CA THR A 52 2.76 9.14 -2.43
C THR A 52 2.49 10.03 -1.20
N ARG A 53 2.51 11.37 -1.34
CA ARG A 53 2.15 12.27 -0.24
C ARG A 53 0.69 12.16 0.19
N TYR A 54 -0.20 11.84 -0.75
CA TYR A 54 -1.58 11.52 -0.42
C TYR A 54 -1.67 10.35 0.57
N ILE A 55 -0.89 9.30 0.35
CA ILE A 55 -0.86 8.15 1.27
C ILE A 55 -0.40 8.58 2.66
N ASP A 56 0.61 9.45 2.74
CA ASP A 56 1.11 9.94 4.04
C ASP A 56 0.06 10.72 4.84
N THR A 57 -0.83 11.46 4.16
CA THR A 57 -1.74 12.41 4.81
C THR A 57 -3.18 11.92 4.93
N GLU A 58 -3.65 11.14 3.97
CA GLU A 58 -5.06 10.78 3.86
C GLU A 58 -5.35 9.31 4.22
N ILE A 59 -4.34 8.44 4.11
CA ILE A 59 -4.52 7.02 4.42
C ILE A 59 -4.17 6.76 5.89
N PRO A 60 -5.02 6.06 6.66
CA PRO A 60 -4.74 5.74 8.05
C PRO A 60 -3.43 4.97 8.25
N HIS A 61 -2.60 5.46 9.18
CA HIS A 61 -1.39 4.79 9.64
C HIS A 61 -1.65 4.17 11.00
N ILE A 62 -1.40 2.88 11.11
CA ILE A 62 -1.72 2.08 12.29
C ILE A 62 -0.41 1.62 12.93
N PRO A 63 -0.09 2.03 14.18
CA PRO A 63 1.14 1.63 14.84
C PRO A 63 1.23 0.11 15.02
N VAL A 64 2.38 -0.48 14.68
CA VAL A 64 2.67 -1.88 14.94
C VAL A 64 3.32 -2.00 16.31
N MET A 65 2.57 -2.56 17.25
CA MET A 65 3.00 -2.70 18.65
C MET A 65 2.83 -4.15 19.10
N GLY A 66 3.78 -4.65 19.86
CA GLY A 66 3.68 -5.99 20.40
C GLY A 66 4.80 -6.33 21.37
N LYS A 67 4.64 -7.42 22.10
CA LYS A 67 5.63 -7.91 23.06
C LYS A 67 6.96 -8.18 22.34
N GLY A 68 8.04 -7.61 22.85
CA GLY A 68 9.38 -7.77 22.27
C GLY A 68 9.75 -6.73 21.22
N LEU A 69 8.80 -5.93 20.73
CA LEU A 69 9.09 -4.79 19.86
C LEU A 69 9.45 -3.56 20.71
N LYS A 70 10.67 -3.07 20.53
CA LYS A 70 11.17 -1.87 21.24
C LYS A 70 10.98 -0.59 20.43
N ASP A 71 10.85 -0.72 19.13
CA ASP A 71 10.72 0.41 18.20
C ASP A 71 9.22 0.72 18.01
N THR A 72 8.84 1.92 18.38
CA THR A 72 7.47 2.42 18.26
C THR A 72 7.21 3.15 16.93
N ALA A 73 8.23 3.28 16.07
CA ALA A 73 8.12 3.98 14.79
C ALA A 73 7.62 3.09 13.65
N ASN A 74 7.39 1.79 13.90
CA ASN A 74 6.84 0.90 12.90
C ASN A 74 5.32 1.08 12.78
N TYR A 75 4.84 1.07 11.55
CA TYR A 75 3.42 1.18 11.25
C TYR A 75 3.05 0.34 10.02
N VAL A 76 1.80 0.02 9.92
CA VAL A 76 1.15 -0.45 8.69
C VAL A 76 0.15 0.61 8.22
N ILE A 77 -0.27 0.54 6.97
CA ILE A 77 -1.26 1.46 6.42
C ILE A 77 -2.54 0.71 6.06
N SER A 78 -3.65 1.42 6.12
CA SER A 78 -4.91 0.92 5.58
C SER A 78 -4.89 0.94 4.04
N THR A 79 -5.69 0.09 3.44
CA THR A 79 -5.88 0.06 1.98
C THR A 79 -6.60 1.30 1.45
N THR A 80 -7.49 1.87 2.26
CA THR A 80 -8.28 3.05 1.95
C THR A 80 -8.63 3.83 3.22
N ASN A 81 -9.17 5.03 3.05
CA ASN A 81 -9.85 5.80 4.10
C ASN A 81 -11.39 5.73 3.96
N TRP A 82 -11.91 4.78 3.20
CA TRP A 82 -13.34 4.66 2.94
C TRP A 82 -14.09 3.98 4.07
N GLN A 83 -15.38 4.25 4.16
CA GLN A 83 -16.29 3.65 5.13
C GLN A 83 -17.52 3.06 4.40
N PRO A 84 -18.12 1.99 4.91
CA PRO A 84 -17.67 1.18 6.07
C PRO A 84 -16.51 0.25 5.72
N TYR A 85 -15.89 -0.35 6.75
CA TYR A 85 -14.94 -1.44 6.57
C TYR A 85 -15.60 -2.61 5.82
N MET A 86 -14.92 -3.14 4.83
CA MET A 86 -15.35 -4.33 4.11
C MET A 86 -14.15 -4.99 3.41
N TRP A 87 -13.79 -6.17 3.82
CA TRP A 87 -12.71 -7.02 3.31
C TRP A 87 -11.45 -6.27 2.84
N SER A 88 -11.38 -5.83 1.58
CA SER A 88 -10.24 -5.06 1.04
C SER A 88 -10.36 -3.54 1.23
N ILE A 89 -11.48 -3.04 1.75
CA ILE A 89 -11.73 -1.62 1.95
C ILE A 89 -11.47 -1.26 3.42
N ASN A 90 -10.64 -0.24 3.64
CA ASN A 90 -10.27 0.24 4.97
C ASN A 90 -9.70 -0.89 5.86
N ASN A 91 -8.81 -1.70 5.30
CA ASN A 91 -8.20 -2.84 5.94
C ASN A 91 -6.67 -2.79 5.81
N VAL A 92 -5.98 -3.65 6.52
CA VAL A 92 -4.52 -3.80 6.43
C VAL A 92 -4.21 -5.08 5.66
N ALA A 93 -3.64 -4.93 4.48
CA ALA A 93 -3.34 -6.05 3.59
C ALA A 93 -1.86 -6.07 3.21
N PHE A 94 -1.19 -7.18 3.48
CA PHE A 94 0.25 -7.33 3.31
C PHE A 94 0.70 -7.10 1.85
N GLY A 95 -0.04 -7.65 0.89
CA GLY A 95 0.27 -7.52 -0.53
C GLY A 95 0.24 -6.05 -0.98
N GLU A 96 -0.82 -5.35 -0.66
CA GLU A 96 -1.03 -3.95 -1.00
C GLU A 96 -0.02 -3.03 -0.33
N ILE A 97 0.33 -3.30 0.93
CA ILE A 97 1.36 -2.51 1.64
C ILE A 97 2.73 -2.76 1.03
N SER A 98 3.05 -3.99 0.68
CA SER A 98 4.31 -4.35 0.03
C SER A 98 4.44 -3.68 -1.33
N HIS A 99 3.38 -3.66 -2.13
CA HIS A 99 3.35 -2.98 -3.42
C HIS A 99 3.44 -1.45 -3.26
N THR A 100 2.79 -0.90 -2.23
CA THR A 100 2.93 0.52 -1.90
C THR A 100 4.36 0.86 -1.50
N ALA A 101 5.01 0.03 -0.70
CA ALA A 101 6.42 0.21 -0.36
C ALA A 101 7.32 0.17 -1.61
N LEU A 102 7.05 -0.73 -2.56
CA LEU A 102 7.73 -0.75 -3.86
C LEU A 102 7.56 0.57 -4.60
N ALA A 103 6.35 1.11 -4.67
CA ALA A 103 6.09 2.40 -5.30
C ALA A 103 6.86 3.56 -4.63
N TYR A 104 7.00 3.53 -3.30
CA TYR A 104 7.82 4.51 -2.58
C TYR A 104 9.31 4.38 -2.94
N TRP A 105 9.85 3.16 -3.05
CA TRP A 105 11.22 2.95 -3.55
C TRP A 105 11.39 3.47 -4.98
N GLN A 106 10.43 3.20 -5.86
CA GLN A 106 10.44 3.69 -7.25
C GLN A 106 10.41 5.23 -7.34
N THR A 107 9.85 5.90 -6.32
CA THR A 107 9.82 7.37 -6.24
C THR A 107 10.98 7.99 -5.45
N GLY A 108 11.96 7.18 -5.03
CA GLY A 108 13.13 7.64 -4.29
C GLY A 108 12.88 7.89 -2.79
N ARG A 109 11.76 7.45 -2.24
CA ARG A 109 11.40 7.60 -0.82
C ARG A 109 11.80 6.37 -0.01
N TYR A 110 13.10 6.13 0.07
CA TYR A 110 13.68 4.87 0.58
C TYR A 110 13.40 4.61 2.07
N GLU A 111 13.48 5.63 2.90
CA GLU A 111 13.28 5.49 4.35
C GLU A 111 11.83 5.16 4.69
N GLU A 112 10.89 5.87 4.09
CA GLU A 112 9.46 5.63 4.30
C GLU A 112 9.05 4.27 3.75
N ALA A 113 9.55 3.91 2.57
CA ALA A 113 9.34 2.59 1.98
C ALA A 113 9.81 1.49 2.92
N PHE A 114 11.01 1.60 3.48
CA PHE A 114 11.57 0.62 4.40
C PHE A 114 10.76 0.52 5.70
N LYS A 115 10.34 1.64 6.29
CA LYS A 115 9.51 1.65 7.50
C LYS A 115 8.17 0.94 7.27
N MET A 116 7.52 1.25 6.15
CA MET A 116 6.26 0.63 5.77
C MET A 116 6.40 -0.88 5.54
N PHE A 117 7.40 -1.29 4.75
CA PHE A 117 7.66 -2.71 4.47
C PHE A 117 8.02 -3.48 5.75
N LYS A 118 8.89 -2.92 6.58
CA LYS A 118 9.26 -3.49 7.88
C LYS A 118 8.03 -3.63 8.77
N GLY A 119 7.17 -2.61 8.84
CA GLY A 119 5.92 -2.65 9.58
C GLY A 119 5.01 -3.79 9.12
N ALA A 120 4.84 -3.95 7.81
CA ALA A 120 4.05 -5.03 7.23
C ALA A 120 4.59 -6.42 7.57
N VAL A 121 5.91 -6.61 7.48
CA VAL A 121 6.57 -7.89 7.85
C VAL A 121 6.41 -8.19 9.33
N LEU A 122 6.60 -7.20 10.20
CA LEU A 122 6.41 -7.37 11.65
C LEU A 122 4.97 -7.72 11.98
N ASP A 123 4.01 -7.05 11.38
CA ASP A 123 2.59 -7.30 11.60
C ASP A 123 2.19 -8.69 11.09
N ALA A 124 2.48 -9.00 9.84
CA ALA A 124 2.03 -10.23 9.21
C ALA A 124 2.78 -11.49 9.66
N MET A 125 4.10 -11.40 9.83
CA MET A 125 4.94 -12.58 10.10
C MET A 125 5.30 -12.75 11.57
N TYR A 126 5.48 -11.66 12.32
CA TYR A 126 5.93 -11.73 13.71
C TYR A 126 4.76 -11.69 14.69
N LEU A 127 3.82 -10.75 14.51
CA LEU A 127 2.66 -10.56 15.39
C LEU A 127 1.40 -11.26 14.89
N GLY A 128 1.36 -11.65 13.63
CA GLY A 128 0.19 -12.25 13.00
C GLY A 128 -0.24 -13.57 13.65
N SER A 129 -1.44 -14.03 13.34
CA SER A 129 -2.02 -15.27 13.89
C SER A 129 -1.28 -16.54 13.47
N GLY A 130 -0.39 -16.47 12.52
CA GLY A 130 0.49 -17.54 12.07
C GLY A 130 1.94 -17.09 12.01
N PRO A 131 2.63 -16.91 13.15
CA PRO A 131 4.01 -16.44 13.18
C PRO A 131 4.92 -17.25 12.25
N GLY A 132 5.74 -16.56 11.47
CA GLY A 132 6.59 -17.16 10.44
C GLY A 132 5.91 -17.38 9.09
N ASN A 133 4.60 -17.18 8.98
CA ASN A 133 3.87 -17.20 7.72
C ASN A 133 3.35 -15.80 7.38
N VAL A 134 3.41 -15.47 6.11
CA VAL A 134 2.82 -14.22 5.61
C VAL A 134 1.31 -14.36 5.57
N THR A 135 0.61 -13.42 6.20
CA THR A 135 -0.85 -13.33 6.16
C THR A 135 -1.27 -12.20 5.23
N GLN A 136 -2.27 -12.42 4.41
CA GLN A 136 -2.76 -11.37 3.50
C GLN A 136 -3.44 -10.24 4.26
N LEU A 137 -4.32 -10.59 5.18
CA LEU A 137 -4.98 -9.62 6.05
C LEU A 137 -4.38 -9.70 7.45
N SER A 138 -4.11 -8.55 8.02
CA SER A 138 -3.48 -8.50 9.31
C SER A 138 -4.46 -8.70 10.46
N PHE A 139 -3.87 -8.87 11.62
CA PHE A 139 -4.54 -8.94 12.91
C PHE A 139 -5.45 -7.72 13.22
N TYR A 140 -5.26 -6.61 12.52
CA TYR A 140 -6.08 -5.40 12.67
C TYR A 140 -7.44 -5.45 11.99
N ASP A 141 -7.81 -6.55 11.36
CA ASP A 141 -9.22 -6.81 11.09
C ASP A 141 -9.96 -7.01 12.41
N ALA A 142 -10.14 -5.91 13.12
CA ALA A 142 -10.72 -5.88 14.45
C ALA A 142 -12.17 -6.38 14.47
N ALA A 143 -12.87 -6.32 13.34
CA ALA A 143 -14.27 -6.74 13.26
C ALA A 143 -14.41 -8.26 13.15
N ARG A 144 -13.51 -8.92 12.45
CA ARG A 144 -13.63 -10.37 12.16
C ARG A 144 -12.54 -11.21 12.81
N ARG A 145 -11.40 -10.63 13.16
CA ARG A 145 -10.18 -11.33 13.61
C ARG A 145 -9.77 -12.46 12.66
N GLU A 146 -10.10 -12.29 11.38
CA GLU A 146 -9.79 -13.25 10.33
C GLU A 146 -8.47 -12.88 9.69
N THR A 147 -7.60 -13.86 9.56
CA THR A 147 -6.36 -13.74 8.80
C THR A 147 -6.38 -14.78 7.70
N TYR A 148 -6.17 -14.34 6.45
CA TYR A 148 -6.05 -15.24 5.32
C TYR A 148 -4.58 -15.54 5.10
N ARG A 149 -4.15 -16.76 5.44
CA ARG A 149 -2.74 -17.16 5.40
C ARG A 149 -2.23 -17.57 4.04
N ASP A 150 -3.05 -18.21 3.27
CA ASP A 150 -2.62 -18.88 2.03
C ASP A 150 -2.96 -18.06 0.79
N PHE A 151 -2.55 -16.78 0.81
CA PHE A 151 -2.82 -15.83 -0.26
C PHE A 151 -1.53 -15.54 -1.04
N ALA A 152 -1.40 -16.14 -2.22
CA ALA A 152 -0.15 -16.13 -3.00
C ALA A 152 0.28 -14.75 -3.48
N ASP A 153 -0.63 -13.83 -3.74
CA ASP A 153 -0.32 -12.48 -4.17
C ASP A 153 0.47 -11.69 -3.13
N GLY A 154 0.11 -11.83 -1.86
CA GLY A 154 0.84 -11.20 -0.76
C GLY A 154 2.30 -11.62 -0.72
N ILE A 155 2.58 -12.91 -0.91
CA ILE A 155 3.95 -13.44 -0.96
C ILE A 155 4.68 -12.89 -2.19
N ALA A 156 4.07 -12.94 -3.36
CA ALA A 156 4.68 -12.51 -4.61
C ALA A 156 5.03 -11.02 -4.58
N THR A 157 4.12 -10.16 -4.13
CA THR A 157 4.36 -8.72 -4.00
C THR A 157 5.38 -8.40 -2.92
N GLY A 158 5.40 -9.13 -1.80
CA GLY A 158 6.40 -9.00 -0.76
C GLY A 158 7.81 -9.33 -1.24
N VAL A 159 7.98 -10.44 -1.97
CA VAL A 159 9.26 -10.80 -2.59
C VAL A 159 9.68 -9.78 -3.64
N ARG A 160 8.76 -9.31 -4.47
CA ARG A 160 9.02 -8.28 -5.46
C ARG A 160 9.46 -6.96 -4.82
N ALA A 161 8.79 -6.52 -3.77
CA ALA A 161 9.15 -5.33 -3.02
C ALA A 161 10.55 -5.44 -2.40
N LEU A 162 10.90 -6.61 -1.87
CA LEU A 162 12.22 -6.88 -1.33
C LEU A 162 13.30 -6.83 -2.42
N VAL A 163 13.11 -7.56 -3.52
CA VAL A 163 14.13 -7.72 -4.58
C VAL A 163 14.29 -6.44 -5.40
N GLN A 164 13.19 -5.92 -5.92
CA GLN A 164 13.22 -4.76 -6.81
C GLN A 164 13.30 -3.43 -6.03
N GLY A 165 12.55 -3.32 -4.95
CA GLY A 165 12.50 -2.10 -4.15
C GLY A 165 13.73 -1.96 -3.24
N MET A 166 13.85 -2.84 -2.28
CA MET A 166 14.88 -2.72 -1.23
C MET A 166 16.30 -2.97 -1.76
N TYR A 167 16.50 -4.00 -2.61
CA TYR A 167 17.80 -4.33 -3.18
C TYR A 167 18.08 -3.71 -4.55
N GLY A 168 17.07 -3.12 -5.20
CA GLY A 168 17.23 -2.49 -6.51
C GLY A 168 17.58 -3.45 -7.65
N ILE A 169 17.29 -4.75 -7.49
CA ILE A 169 17.58 -5.76 -8.50
C ILE A 169 16.41 -5.80 -9.48
N MET A 170 16.62 -5.18 -10.66
CA MET A 170 15.62 -5.16 -11.71
C MET A 170 15.90 -6.26 -12.73
N PRO A 171 14.88 -7.00 -13.20
CA PRO A 171 15.06 -7.90 -14.32
C PRO A 171 15.38 -7.10 -15.58
N ASP A 172 16.42 -7.46 -16.27
CA ASP A 172 16.73 -6.94 -17.59
C ASP A 172 16.23 -7.96 -18.61
N LEU A 173 15.27 -7.56 -19.42
CA LEU A 173 14.81 -8.36 -20.56
C LEU A 173 15.73 -8.05 -21.74
N ILE A 174 16.79 -8.85 -21.90
CA ILE A 174 17.68 -8.81 -23.06
C ILE A 174 16.91 -9.36 -24.28
#